data_a410a709158cfd272a916cf135052185
#
_entry.id   a410a709158cfd272a916cf135052185
#
_cell.length_a   1.000
_cell.length_b   1.000
_cell.length_c   1.000
_cell.angle_alpha   90.00
_cell.angle_beta   90.00
_cell.angle_gamma   90.00
#
_symmetry.space_group_name_H-M   'P 1'
#
loop_
_entity.id
_entity.type
_entity.pdbx_description
1 polymer ?
#
loop_
_entity_poly.entity_id
_entity_poly.type
_entity_poly.pdbx_seq_one_letter_code
_entity_poly.pdbx_strand_id
1 'polypeptide(L)'
;MAKEIHYSDDARNKLAAGVQKLTDAVKVTMGPRGRNVLIQRSYGAPLITKDGVSVAKEVELKDPLENMGAQLVKEVASNTADEAGDGTTTATILANSIFKEGLRNITAGANPIEVKRGMDKATEAILAELKAASRIINDKKEIAQVATISANSDERIGAMIAEAMDKVGRDGVITVEEAKGINDELDVVEGMQFDRGYLSPYFINNSEKMTVELDHPFILLFDQKISNLKDLLPVLEQVQKSSRPLLIIAEDVEGEALATLVVNKLRGVLNITAVKAPGFGDRRKAMLQDIAVLTRAQLISEEIGRTLDSATVADLGQASRVVISKDNTTIVDGAGDKDAVNSRIKEIRTQIEATTSEYDKEKLQERLAKLAGGVAVIKVGAATETEMKEKKDRVDDALSATKAAVEEGIVIGGGAALIRAAAKVKHDLIGDQKIGWEIILRAITAPVKQIAENAGYDAGVVVNTIVSATNENIGFNAATGEYVDMYEAGIIDPLKVERVALTNATSVSSMLLTTEATIHEIKEDKPAMPDMGGMGGMPGMM
;
A
#
# COMPACT_ATOMS: atom_id res chain seq x y z
N MET A 1 32.35 -13.22 -8.52
CA MET A 1 32.11 -12.41 -9.72
C MET A 1 32.91 -11.12 -9.59
N ALA A 2 33.55 -10.68 -10.67
CA ALA A 2 34.26 -9.39 -10.68
C ALA A 2 33.25 -8.25 -10.58
N LYS A 3 33.68 -7.13 -9.96
CA LYS A 3 32.85 -5.93 -9.79
C LYS A 3 33.49 -4.75 -10.48
N GLU A 4 32.68 -3.90 -11.04
CA GLU A 4 33.07 -2.63 -11.62
C GLU A 4 32.67 -1.49 -10.67
N ILE A 5 33.51 -0.46 -10.59
CA ILE A 5 33.31 0.68 -9.68
C ILE A 5 33.34 1.95 -10.50
N HIS A 6 32.29 2.78 -10.35
CA HIS A 6 32.21 4.12 -10.92
C HIS A 6 32.21 5.15 -9.82
N TYR A 7 32.76 6.33 -10.09
CA TYR A 7 32.97 7.38 -9.09
C TYR A 7 32.38 8.71 -9.55
N SER A 8 32.11 9.57 -8.58
CA SER A 8 31.80 11.00 -8.76
C SER A 8 30.67 11.25 -9.77
N ASP A 9 30.90 12.17 -10.71
CA ASP A 9 29.87 12.58 -11.68
C ASP A 9 29.48 11.47 -12.66
N ASP A 10 30.39 10.56 -13.02
CA ASP A 10 30.03 9.43 -13.90
C ASP A 10 28.98 8.54 -13.24
N ALA A 11 29.18 8.18 -11.98
CA ALA A 11 28.23 7.41 -11.21
C ALA A 11 26.88 8.15 -11.08
N ARG A 12 26.90 9.42 -10.65
CA ARG A 12 25.69 10.22 -10.46
C ARG A 12 24.90 10.45 -11.73
N ASN A 13 25.57 10.72 -12.87
CA ASN A 13 24.90 10.91 -14.15
C ASN A 13 24.20 9.64 -14.64
N LYS A 14 24.79 8.46 -14.46
CA LYS A 14 24.17 7.18 -14.80
C LYS A 14 22.95 6.92 -13.91
N LEU A 15 23.06 7.13 -12.60
CA LEU A 15 21.93 7.05 -11.67
C LEU A 15 20.80 8.00 -12.13
N ALA A 16 21.14 9.27 -12.48
CA ALA A 16 20.15 10.25 -12.93
C ALA A 16 19.43 9.84 -14.21
N ALA A 17 20.13 9.22 -15.15
CA ALA A 17 19.51 8.70 -16.36
C ALA A 17 18.48 7.60 -16.04
N GLY A 18 18.78 6.73 -15.09
CA GLY A 18 17.84 5.70 -14.64
C GLY A 18 16.61 6.27 -13.92
N VAL A 19 16.81 7.20 -12.99
CA VAL A 19 15.73 7.95 -12.32
C VAL A 19 14.83 8.63 -13.35
N GLN A 20 15.40 9.31 -14.34
CA GLN A 20 14.64 9.99 -15.38
C GLN A 20 13.81 9.03 -16.23
N LYS A 21 14.38 7.89 -16.66
CA LYS A 21 13.67 6.89 -17.49
C LYS A 21 12.47 6.30 -16.77
N LEU A 22 12.62 5.96 -15.48
CA LEU A 22 11.51 5.48 -14.68
C LEU A 22 10.43 6.57 -14.51
N THR A 23 10.86 7.78 -14.16
CA THR A 23 9.92 8.90 -13.97
C THR A 23 9.17 9.23 -15.24
N ASP A 24 9.82 9.19 -16.42
CA ASP A 24 9.16 9.45 -17.69
C ASP A 24 8.07 8.42 -18.03
N ALA A 25 8.24 7.18 -17.59
CA ALA A 25 7.21 6.15 -17.72
C ALA A 25 6.02 6.38 -16.76
N VAL A 26 6.31 6.82 -15.52
CA VAL A 26 5.29 6.98 -14.48
C VAL A 26 4.51 8.30 -14.61
N LYS A 27 5.18 9.43 -14.90
CA LYS A 27 4.58 10.78 -14.87
C LYS A 27 3.41 10.99 -15.82
N VAL A 28 3.33 10.18 -16.90
CA VAL A 28 2.24 10.28 -17.89
C VAL A 28 0.88 9.90 -17.33
N THR A 29 0.85 9.19 -16.19
CA THR A 29 -0.39 8.77 -15.51
C THR A 29 -0.99 9.87 -14.63
N MET A 30 -0.24 10.95 -14.33
CA MET A 30 -0.59 11.93 -13.33
C MET A 30 -1.75 12.85 -13.73
N GLY A 31 -2.68 13.04 -12.81
CA GLY A 31 -3.79 14.00 -12.87
C GLY A 31 -4.98 13.52 -13.71
N PRO A 32 -6.05 14.34 -13.80
CA PRO A 32 -7.32 13.94 -14.42
C PRO A 32 -7.20 13.65 -15.93
N ARG A 33 -6.18 14.22 -16.60
CA ARG A 33 -5.86 13.94 -18.01
C ARG A 33 -4.64 13.03 -18.17
N GLY A 34 -4.26 12.32 -17.12
CA GLY A 34 -3.26 11.25 -17.16
C GLY A 34 -3.65 10.13 -18.13
N ARG A 35 -2.66 9.46 -18.69
CA ARG A 35 -2.83 8.43 -19.71
C ARG A 35 -2.43 7.07 -19.19
N ASN A 36 -2.98 6.02 -19.80
CA ASN A 36 -2.62 4.64 -19.51
C ASN A 36 -1.20 4.33 -19.99
N VAL A 37 -0.54 3.44 -19.25
CA VAL A 37 0.70 2.77 -19.65
C VAL A 37 0.36 1.32 -20.00
N LEU A 38 0.90 0.84 -21.11
CA LEU A 38 0.77 -0.53 -21.57
C LEU A 38 2.02 -1.32 -21.19
N ILE A 39 1.86 -2.38 -20.44
CA ILE A 39 2.95 -3.21 -19.92
C ILE A 39 2.84 -4.61 -20.52
N GLN A 40 3.93 -5.07 -21.17
CA GLN A 40 4.01 -6.43 -21.68
C GLN A 40 4.17 -7.43 -20.54
N ARG A 41 3.39 -8.50 -20.54
CA ARG A 41 3.56 -9.64 -19.61
C ARG A 41 4.24 -10.81 -20.33
N SER A 42 4.93 -11.63 -19.56
CA SER A 42 5.56 -12.87 -20.09
C SER A 42 4.52 -13.88 -20.57
N TYR A 43 3.33 -13.87 -19.97
CA TYR A 43 2.17 -14.70 -20.32
C TYR A 43 0.89 -13.90 -20.20
N GLY A 44 -0.08 -14.16 -21.09
CA GLY A 44 -1.39 -13.53 -21.10
C GLY A 44 -1.46 -12.19 -21.85
N ALA A 45 -2.54 -11.44 -21.66
CA ALA A 45 -2.73 -10.13 -22.25
C ALA A 45 -1.85 -9.07 -21.59
N PRO A 46 -1.41 -8.02 -22.35
CA PRO A 46 -0.72 -6.89 -21.74
C PRO A 46 -1.56 -6.23 -20.64
N LEU A 47 -0.89 -5.75 -19.61
CA LEU A 47 -1.53 -4.96 -18.55
C LEU A 47 -1.69 -3.52 -19.03
N ILE A 48 -2.88 -2.95 -18.83
CA ILE A 48 -3.16 -1.52 -19.04
C ILE A 48 -3.43 -0.93 -17.66
N THR A 49 -2.67 0.08 -17.28
CA THR A 49 -2.82 0.69 -15.96
C THR A 49 -2.54 2.20 -15.98
N LYS A 50 -3.14 2.94 -15.04
CA LYS A 50 -2.79 4.31 -14.69
C LYS A 50 -2.10 4.39 -13.33
N ASP A 51 -2.04 3.29 -12.59
CA ASP A 51 -1.39 3.26 -11.28
C ASP A 51 0.12 3.42 -11.42
N GLY A 52 0.66 4.45 -10.74
CA GLY A 52 2.07 4.81 -10.80
C GLY A 52 2.99 3.76 -10.19
N VAL A 53 2.58 3.08 -9.11
CA VAL A 53 3.41 2.05 -8.48
C VAL A 53 3.49 0.78 -9.33
N SER A 54 2.40 0.39 -9.98
CA SER A 54 2.38 -0.75 -10.92
C SER A 54 3.31 -0.48 -12.11
N VAL A 55 3.28 0.74 -12.67
CA VAL A 55 4.22 1.13 -13.73
C VAL A 55 5.66 1.11 -13.22
N ALA A 56 5.93 1.68 -12.04
CA ALA A 56 7.28 1.74 -11.49
C ALA A 56 7.86 0.33 -11.24
N LYS A 57 7.05 -0.59 -10.72
CA LYS A 57 7.47 -1.98 -10.43
C LYS A 57 7.94 -2.74 -11.66
N GLU A 58 7.41 -2.46 -12.83
CA GLU A 58 7.75 -3.14 -14.08
C GLU A 58 8.97 -2.54 -14.81
N VAL A 59 9.47 -1.38 -14.37
CA VAL A 59 10.65 -0.77 -14.99
C VAL A 59 11.91 -1.52 -14.56
N GLU A 60 12.59 -2.14 -15.53
CA GLU A 60 13.91 -2.75 -15.38
C GLU A 60 14.80 -2.33 -16.55
N LEU A 61 15.99 -1.79 -16.24
CA LEU A 61 16.89 -1.22 -17.23
C LEU A 61 18.09 -2.13 -17.49
N LYS A 62 18.57 -2.13 -18.73
CA LYS A 62 19.71 -2.98 -19.15
C LYS A 62 21.04 -2.55 -18.54
N ASP A 63 21.29 -1.23 -18.47
CA ASP A 63 22.50 -0.68 -17.84
C ASP A 63 22.38 -0.83 -16.31
N PRO A 64 23.31 -1.51 -15.63
CA PRO A 64 23.22 -1.77 -14.20
C PRO A 64 23.17 -0.50 -13.34
N LEU A 65 23.90 0.55 -13.73
CA LEU A 65 23.93 1.81 -13.00
C LEU A 65 22.63 2.62 -13.17
N GLU A 66 22.12 2.69 -14.40
CA GLU A 66 20.80 3.27 -14.65
C GLU A 66 19.73 2.50 -13.87
N ASN A 67 19.83 1.16 -13.86
CA ASN A 67 18.88 0.32 -13.13
C ASN A 67 18.95 0.56 -11.61
N MET A 68 20.13 0.78 -11.03
CA MET A 68 20.26 1.17 -9.62
C MET A 68 19.50 2.47 -9.31
N GLY A 69 19.63 3.49 -10.17
CA GLY A 69 18.89 4.75 -10.03
C GLY A 69 17.37 4.55 -10.12
N ALA A 70 16.93 3.74 -11.09
CA ALA A 70 15.53 3.39 -11.24
C ALA A 70 15.00 2.60 -10.02
N GLN A 71 15.75 1.63 -9.49
CA GLN A 71 15.34 0.84 -8.32
C GLN A 71 15.15 1.68 -7.06
N LEU A 72 16.01 2.68 -6.82
CA LEU A 72 15.86 3.57 -5.66
C LEU A 72 14.58 4.43 -5.75
N VAL A 73 14.22 4.91 -6.94
CA VAL A 73 12.95 5.65 -7.11
C VAL A 73 11.74 4.70 -7.11
N LYS A 74 11.90 3.46 -7.58
CA LYS A 74 10.90 2.41 -7.40
C LYS A 74 10.59 2.15 -5.92
N GLU A 75 11.62 2.18 -5.07
CA GLU A 75 11.47 2.08 -3.62
C GLU A 75 10.66 3.27 -3.06
N VAL A 76 10.90 4.50 -3.55
CA VAL A 76 10.09 5.68 -3.18
C VAL A 76 8.61 5.43 -3.47
N ALA A 77 8.29 4.96 -4.68
CA ALA A 77 6.90 4.68 -5.06
C ALA A 77 6.28 3.57 -4.19
N SER A 78 7.03 2.49 -3.93
CA SER A 78 6.55 1.35 -3.12
C SER A 78 6.33 1.74 -1.66
N ASN A 79 7.28 2.44 -1.02
CA ASN A 79 7.14 2.89 0.36
C ASN A 79 5.99 3.90 0.52
N THR A 80 5.75 4.73 -0.50
CA THR A 80 4.61 5.67 -0.50
C THR A 80 3.28 4.92 -0.62
N ALA A 81 3.20 3.90 -1.46
CA ALA A 81 2.04 3.02 -1.54
C ALA A 81 1.77 2.28 -0.22
N ASP A 82 2.82 1.74 0.41
CA ASP A 82 2.69 0.98 1.65
C ASP A 82 2.25 1.85 2.84
N GLU A 83 2.71 3.12 2.93
CA GLU A 83 2.41 4.01 4.05
C GLU A 83 1.10 4.81 3.86
N ALA A 84 0.87 5.33 2.66
CA ALA A 84 -0.27 6.22 2.37
C ALA A 84 -1.31 5.61 1.41
N GLY A 85 -0.97 4.55 0.70
CA GLY A 85 -1.83 3.85 -0.26
C GLY A 85 -2.11 4.63 -1.55
N ASP A 86 -1.60 5.87 -1.67
CA ASP A 86 -1.74 6.74 -2.84
C ASP A 86 -0.54 7.69 -2.91
N GLY A 87 -0.47 8.56 -3.95
CA GLY A 87 0.59 9.57 -4.13
C GLY A 87 1.90 9.04 -4.71
N THR A 88 1.93 7.83 -5.22
CA THR A 88 3.13 7.15 -5.76
C THR A 88 3.72 7.88 -6.94
N THR A 89 2.89 8.39 -7.85
CA THR A 89 3.30 9.21 -9.00
C THR A 89 3.87 10.56 -8.54
N THR A 90 3.22 11.21 -7.57
CA THR A 90 3.68 12.47 -6.96
C THR A 90 5.07 12.30 -6.33
N ALA A 91 5.26 11.25 -5.53
CA ALA A 91 6.53 10.95 -4.88
C ALA A 91 7.65 10.69 -5.90
N THR A 92 7.37 9.94 -6.96
CA THR A 92 8.31 9.67 -8.06
C THR A 92 8.74 10.95 -8.78
N ILE A 93 7.80 11.84 -9.09
CA ILE A 93 8.08 13.13 -9.76
C ILE A 93 8.88 14.04 -8.84
N LEU A 94 8.52 14.12 -7.56
CA LEU A 94 9.26 14.90 -6.57
C LEU A 94 10.70 14.38 -6.43
N ALA A 95 10.92 13.07 -6.30
CA ALA A 95 12.24 12.47 -6.20
C ALA A 95 13.13 12.82 -7.40
N ASN A 96 12.61 12.68 -8.62
CA ASN A 96 13.35 13.06 -9.81
C ASN A 96 13.67 14.57 -9.85
N SER A 97 12.69 15.42 -9.50
CA SER A 97 12.89 16.87 -9.51
C SER A 97 13.92 17.32 -8.50
N ILE A 98 13.84 16.80 -7.26
CA ILE A 98 14.81 17.08 -6.20
C ILE A 98 16.22 16.62 -6.60
N PHE A 99 16.33 15.39 -7.09
CA PHE A 99 17.62 14.84 -7.50
C PHE A 99 18.23 15.63 -8.67
N LYS A 100 17.46 15.98 -9.68
CA LYS A 100 17.89 16.74 -10.85
C LYS A 100 18.37 18.17 -10.49
N GLU A 101 17.61 18.87 -9.65
CA GLU A 101 18.01 20.20 -9.17
C GLU A 101 19.24 20.11 -8.24
N GLY A 102 19.30 19.10 -7.37
CA GLY A 102 20.46 18.85 -6.49
C GLY A 102 21.73 18.54 -7.26
N LEU A 103 21.64 17.64 -8.27
CA LEU A 103 22.78 17.23 -9.07
C LEU A 103 23.44 18.43 -9.79
N ARG A 104 22.66 19.36 -10.32
CA ARG A 104 23.19 20.59 -10.97
C ARG A 104 24.04 21.40 -10.00
N ASN A 105 23.61 21.53 -8.74
CA ASN A 105 24.34 22.33 -7.75
C ASN A 105 25.58 21.59 -7.23
N ILE A 106 25.52 20.27 -7.07
CA ILE A 106 26.66 19.45 -6.64
C ILE A 106 27.74 19.43 -7.72
N THR A 107 27.37 19.25 -8.99
CA THR A 107 28.29 19.34 -10.12
C THR A 107 28.93 20.75 -10.22
N ALA A 108 28.23 21.80 -9.78
CA ALA A 108 28.76 23.14 -9.66
C ALA A 108 29.68 23.37 -8.44
N GLY A 109 29.90 22.35 -7.59
CA GLY A 109 30.84 22.37 -6.48
C GLY A 109 30.21 22.57 -5.10
N ALA A 110 28.89 22.52 -4.96
CA ALA A 110 28.24 22.56 -3.65
C ALA A 110 28.54 21.28 -2.84
N ASN A 111 28.71 21.41 -1.52
CA ASN A 111 28.97 20.29 -0.63
C ASN A 111 27.68 19.42 -0.46
N PRO A 112 27.68 18.15 -0.89
CA PRO A 112 26.47 17.30 -0.85
C PRO A 112 25.87 17.14 0.54
N ILE A 113 26.70 17.08 1.58
CA ILE A 113 26.25 16.88 2.96
C ILE A 113 25.54 18.15 3.49
N GLU A 114 26.09 19.33 3.20
CA GLU A 114 25.46 20.60 3.62
C GLU A 114 24.18 20.86 2.81
N VAL A 115 24.18 20.54 1.51
CA VAL A 115 22.98 20.58 0.68
C VAL A 115 21.89 19.67 1.27
N LYS A 116 22.22 18.42 1.61
CA LYS A 116 21.29 17.50 2.29
C LYS A 116 20.69 18.11 3.55
N ARG A 117 21.52 18.69 4.44
CA ARG A 117 21.04 19.34 5.68
C ARG A 117 20.05 20.47 5.40
N GLY A 118 20.29 21.22 4.33
CA GLY A 118 19.36 22.27 3.88
C GLY A 118 18.05 21.72 3.35
N MET A 119 18.11 20.64 2.60
CA MET A 119 16.93 19.94 2.08
C MET A 119 16.06 19.37 3.22
N ASP A 120 16.69 18.71 4.21
CA ASP A 120 16.00 18.15 5.37
C ASP A 120 15.22 19.24 6.14
N LYS A 121 15.88 20.40 6.41
CA LYS A 121 15.25 21.55 7.08
C LYS A 121 14.09 22.16 6.27
N ALA A 122 14.22 22.26 4.94
CA ALA A 122 13.17 22.77 4.09
C ALA A 122 11.94 21.84 4.10
N THR A 123 12.18 20.52 4.01
CA THR A 123 11.12 19.52 4.07
C THR A 123 10.38 19.59 5.40
N GLU A 124 11.10 19.64 6.53
CA GLU A 124 10.49 19.77 7.86
C GLU A 124 9.62 21.01 7.99
N ALA A 125 10.12 22.17 7.51
CA ALA A 125 9.36 23.42 7.55
C ALA A 125 8.09 23.37 6.67
N ILE A 126 8.18 22.83 5.46
CA ILE A 126 7.03 22.67 4.55
C ILE A 126 5.99 21.73 5.14
N LEU A 127 6.42 20.60 5.73
CA LEU A 127 5.51 19.65 6.38
C LEU A 127 4.77 20.28 7.57
N ALA A 128 5.44 21.14 8.34
CA ALA A 128 4.80 21.88 9.43
C ALA A 128 3.70 22.83 8.90
N GLU A 129 3.96 23.56 7.81
CA GLU A 129 2.98 24.44 7.17
C GLU A 129 1.81 23.66 6.54
N LEU A 130 2.07 22.53 5.89
CA LEU A 130 1.04 21.63 5.37
C LEU A 130 0.11 21.15 6.48
N LYS A 131 0.69 20.73 7.62
CA LYS A 131 -0.08 20.31 8.79
C LYS A 131 -0.91 21.44 9.36
N ALA A 132 -0.36 22.66 9.41
CA ALA A 132 -1.09 23.84 9.89
C ALA A 132 -2.24 24.25 8.94
N ALA A 133 -2.10 23.99 7.64
CA ALA A 133 -3.13 24.28 6.63
C ALA A 133 -4.18 23.17 6.50
N SER A 134 -3.94 22.00 7.09
CA SER A 134 -4.87 20.86 6.98
C SER A 134 -6.14 21.08 7.80
N ARG A 135 -7.22 20.49 7.33
CA ARG A 135 -8.50 20.44 8.04
C ARG A 135 -9.03 19.02 8.13
N ILE A 136 -9.67 18.71 9.25
CA ILE A 136 -10.27 17.39 9.48
C ILE A 136 -11.53 17.25 8.62
N ILE A 137 -11.73 16.09 8.02
CA ILE A 137 -12.96 15.73 7.31
C ILE A 137 -14.09 15.54 8.32
N ASN A 138 -15.22 16.20 8.10
CA ASN A 138 -16.36 16.16 9.00
C ASN A 138 -17.62 15.53 8.39
N ASP A 139 -17.75 15.48 7.08
CA ASP A 139 -18.98 15.04 6.44
C ASP A 139 -18.76 13.99 5.32
N LYS A 140 -19.86 13.30 4.98
CA LYS A 140 -19.92 12.28 3.93
C LYS A 140 -19.58 12.85 2.54
N LYS A 141 -19.86 14.15 2.31
CA LYS A 141 -19.60 14.81 1.04
C LYS A 141 -18.09 14.95 0.80
N GLU A 142 -17.34 15.38 1.81
CA GLU A 142 -15.88 15.51 1.72
C GLU A 142 -15.21 14.13 1.52
N ILE A 143 -15.71 13.10 2.21
CA ILE A 143 -15.27 11.70 2.00
C ILE A 143 -15.48 11.30 0.53
N ALA A 144 -16.67 11.53 -0.02
CA ALA A 144 -16.96 11.24 -1.42
C ALA A 144 -16.05 12.03 -2.39
N GLN A 145 -15.73 13.29 -2.08
CA GLN A 145 -14.85 14.13 -2.89
C GLN A 145 -13.42 13.59 -2.93
N VAL A 146 -12.83 13.24 -1.77
CA VAL A 146 -11.49 12.59 -1.71
C VAL A 146 -11.48 11.32 -2.54
N ALA A 147 -12.45 10.44 -2.30
CA ALA A 147 -12.53 9.17 -3.02
C ALA A 147 -12.72 9.38 -4.54
N THR A 148 -13.51 10.37 -4.95
CA THR A 148 -13.71 10.71 -6.37
C THR A 148 -12.40 11.17 -7.01
N ILE A 149 -11.64 12.04 -6.36
CA ILE A 149 -10.37 12.55 -6.90
C ILE A 149 -9.36 11.42 -7.06
N SER A 150 -9.17 10.60 -6.03
CA SER A 150 -8.24 9.46 -6.09
C SER A 150 -8.71 8.38 -7.09
N ALA A 151 -10.05 8.25 -7.30
CA ALA A 151 -10.61 7.39 -8.35
C ALA A 151 -10.56 7.99 -9.77
N ASN A 152 -9.67 8.93 -10.06
CA ASN A 152 -9.58 9.62 -11.37
C ASN A 152 -10.88 10.34 -11.79
N SER A 153 -11.54 11.02 -10.86
CA SER A 153 -12.79 11.74 -11.02
C SER A 153 -14.02 10.85 -11.30
N ASP A 154 -14.01 9.60 -10.83
CA ASP A 154 -15.16 8.70 -10.90
C ASP A 154 -16.08 8.93 -9.68
N GLU A 155 -17.16 9.71 -9.88
CA GLU A 155 -18.13 10.04 -8.83
C GLU A 155 -18.87 8.81 -8.28
N ARG A 156 -19.02 7.74 -9.07
CA ARG A 156 -19.71 6.52 -8.63
C ARG A 156 -18.87 5.78 -7.58
N ILE A 157 -17.57 5.67 -7.84
CA ILE A 157 -16.62 5.08 -6.89
C ILE A 157 -16.59 5.94 -5.62
N GLY A 158 -16.51 7.26 -5.75
CA GLY A 158 -16.53 8.18 -4.61
C GLY A 158 -17.77 8.04 -3.73
N ALA A 159 -18.95 8.00 -4.33
CA ALA A 159 -20.21 7.82 -3.61
C ALA A 159 -20.28 6.44 -2.90
N MET A 160 -19.82 5.39 -3.55
CA MET A 160 -19.84 4.03 -3.00
C MET A 160 -18.90 3.88 -1.80
N ILE A 161 -17.70 4.45 -1.85
CA ILE A 161 -16.76 4.46 -0.71
C ILE A 161 -17.34 5.26 0.47
N ALA A 162 -17.93 6.44 0.20
CA ALA A 162 -18.56 7.24 1.23
C ALA A 162 -19.77 6.54 1.87
N GLU A 163 -20.55 5.78 1.10
CA GLU A 163 -21.63 4.95 1.61
C GLU A 163 -21.10 3.76 2.44
N ALA A 164 -20.03 3.12 1.99
CA ALA A 164 -19.38 2.06 2.73
C ALA A 164 -18.90 2.54 4.11
N MET A 165 -18.18 3.68 4.14
CA MET A 165 -17.72 4.28 5.39
C MET A 165 -18.86 4.71 6.33
N ASP A 166 -19.96 5.20 5.78
CA ASP A 166 -21.15 5.57 6.56
C ASP A 166 -21.77 4.35 7.26
N LYS A 167 -21.78 3.18 6.57
CA LYS A 167 -22.32 1.93 7.10
C LYS A 167 -21.46 1.27 8.18
N VAL A 168 -20.13 1.26 8.00
CA VAL A 168 -19.21 0.56 8.93
C VAL A 168 -18.52 1.52 9.92
N GLY A 169 -18.68 2.83 9.75
CA GLY A 169 -18.02 3.85 10.56
C GLY A 169 -16.62 4.20 10.07
N ARG A 170 -15.99 5.22 10.70
CA ARG A 170 -14.68 5.75 10.30
C ARG A 170 -13.54 4.74 10.43
N ASP A 171 -13.60 3.93 11.47
CA ASP A 171 -12.62 2.86 11.77
C ASP A 171 -13.06 1.50 11.22
N GLY A 172 -14.14 1.48 10.44
CA GLY A 172 -14.72 0.28 9.87
C GLY A 172 -13.85 -0.32 8.77
N VAL A 173 -13.98 -1.63 8.60
CA VAL A 173 -13.23 -2.37 7.60
C VAL A 173 -13.97 -2.35 6.26
N ILE A 174 -13.29 -1.96 5.20
CA ILE A 174 -13.80 -1.99 3.84
C ILE A 174 -12.82 -2.83 3.00
N THR A 175 -13.35 -3.81 2.27
CA THR A 175 -12.59 -4.67 1.34
C THR A 175 -13.12 -4.51 -0.08
N VAL A 176 -12.26 -4.76 -1.06
CA VAL A 176 -12.62 -4.68 -2.48
C VAL A 176 -12.48 -6.05 -3.11
N GLU A 177 -13.54 -6.54 -3.71
CA GLU A 177 -13.62 -7.85 -4.36
C GLU A 177 -14.10 -7.73 -5.82
N GLU A 178 -13.91 -8.79 -6.58
CA GLU A 178 -14.46 -8.90 -7.93
C GLU A 178 -15.92 -9.34 -7.89
N ALA A 179 -16.80 -8.62 -8.58
CA ALA A 179 -18.18 -9.03 -8.76
C ALA A 179 -18.28 -10.17 -9.77
N LYS A 180 -19.29 -11.00 -9.64
CA LYS A 180 -19.61 -12.02 -10.66
C LYS A 180 -20.29 -11.43 -11.90
N GLY A 181 -20.75 -10.19 -11.84
CA GLY A 181 -21.47 -9.48 -12.88
C GLY A 181 -20.74 -8.22 -13.37
N ILE A 182 -21.43 -7.43 -14.19
CA ILE A 182 -20.90 -6.18 -14.77
C ILE A 182 -21.16 -4.95 -13.88
N ASN A 183 -22.00 -5.07 -12.86
CA ASN A 183 -22.37 -3.96 -11.98
C ASN A 183 -21.56 -4.01 -10.69
N ASP A 184 -21.31 -2.83 -10.15
CA ASP A 184 -20.73 -2.69 -8.82
C ASP A 184 -21.81 -2.90 -7.76
N GLU A 185 -21.45 -3.54 -6.65
CA GLU A 185 -22.33 -3.82 -5.52
C GLU A 185 -21.63 -3.44 -4.21
N LEU A 186 -22.39 -3.01 -3.22
CA LEU A 186 -21.90 -2.75 -1.86
C LEU A 186 -22.69 -3.62 -0.88
N ASP A 187 -22.02 -4.58 -0.29
CA ASP A 187 -22.55 -5.43 0.76
C ASP A 187 -21.92 -5.08 2.11
N VAL A 188 -22.70 -5.25 3.19
CA VAL A 188 -22.16 -5.23 4.55
C VAL A 188 -22.39 -6.61 5.15
N VAL A 189 -21.29 -7.24 5.52
CA VAL A 189 -21.27 -8.61 6.04
C VAL A 189 -20.66 -8.65 7.44
N GLU A 190 -20.90 -9.73 8.15
CA GLU A 190 -20.25 -9.96 9.42
C GLU A 190 -18.78 -10.27 9.22
N GLY A 191 -17.93 -9.61 10.00
CA GLY A 191 -16.49 -9.76 9.85
C GLY A 191 -15.72 -8.90 10.85
N MET A 192 -14.41 -9.07 10.89
CA MET A 192 -13.54 -8.23 11.70
C MET A 192 -12.13 -8.18 11.16
N GLN A 193 -11.40 -7.12 11.52
CA GLN A 193 -9.97 -6.99 11.29
C GLN A 193 -9.21 -6.90 12.61
N PHE A 194 -8.02 -7.46 12.63
CA PHE A 194 -7.09 -7.31 13.75
C PHE A 194 -5.64 -7.13 13.28
N ASP A 195 -4.84 -6.46 14.12
CA ASP A 195 -3.49 -5.98 13.80
C ASP A 195 -2.46 -7.12 13.97
N ARG A 196 -2.51 -8.12 13.12
CA ARG A 196 -1.52 -9.19 13.00
C ARG A 196 -1.49 -9.67 11.56
N GLY A 197 -0.33 -9.63 10.94
CA GLY A 197 -0.11 -10.12 9.59
C GLY A 197 0.46 -11.54 9.54
N TYR A 198 0.82 -11.97 8.34
CA TYR A 198 1.39 -13.29 8.12
C TYR A 198 2.75 -13.46 8.81
N LEU A 199 3.02 -14.64 9.36
CA LEU A 199 4.27 -14.95 10.04
C LEU A 199 5.46 -15.17 9.09
N SER A 200 5.19 -15.35 7.81
CA SER A 200 6.23 -15.53 6.79
C SER A 200 5.79 -14.98 5.44
N PRO A 201 6.65 -14.22 4.74
CA PRO A 201 6.37 -13.77 3.37
C PRO A 201 6.14 -14.92 2.38
N TYR A 202 6.62 -16.12 2.67
CA TYR A 202 6.41 -17.30 1.82
C TYR A 202 4.96 -17.80 1.80
N PHE A 203 4.09 -17.28 2.65
CA PHE A 203 2.66 -17.53 2.58
C PHE A 203 1.94 -16.72 1.51
N ILE A 204 2.54 -15.61 1.03
CA ILE A 204 1.96 -14.71 0.04
C ILE A 204 1.57 -15.50 -1.22
N ASN A 205 0.34 -15.28 -1.69
CA ASN A 205 -0.18 -15.83 -2.94
C ASN A 205 -0.65 -14.73 -3.92
N ASN A 206 -0.78 -13.49 -3.44
CA ASN A 206 -0.98 -12.32 -4.27
C ASN A 206 0.28 -11.43 -4.16
N SER A 207 1.21 -11.60 -5.11
CA SER A 207 2.49 -10.88 -5.11
C SER A 207 2.35 -9.41 -5.49
N GLU A 208 1.29 -9.01 -6.17
CA GLU A 208 1.05 -7.62 -6.56
C GLU A 208 0.70 -6.78 -5.32
N LYS A 209 -0.18 -7.30 -4.46
CA LYS A 209 -0.62 -6.65 -3.21
C LYS A 209 0.20 -7.06 -1.99
N MET A 210 1.15 -7.99 -2.15
CA MET A 210 1.91 -8.58 -1.03
C MET A 210 1.00 -9.15 0.06
N THR A 211 -0.12 -9.78 -0.33
CA THR A 211 -1.13 -10.34 0.58
C THR A 211 -1.28 -11.85 0.44
N VAL A 212 -1.87 -12.45 1.47
CA VAL A 212 -2.42 -13.81 1.41
C VAL A 212 -3.94 -13.70 1.32
N GLU A 213 -4.52 -14.28 0.30
CA GLU A 213 -5.97 -14.31 0.09
C GLU A 213 -6.43 -15.78 0.14
N LEU A 214 -7.35 -16.07 1.06
CA LEU A 214 -7.87 -17.42 1.28
C LEU A 214 -9.38 -17.40 1.07
N ASP A 215 -9.86 -18.12 0.06
CA ASP A 215 -11.30 -18.27 -0.22
C ASP A 215 -11.85 -19.50 0.49
N HIS A 216 -12.94 -19.31 1.21
CA HIS A 216 -13.61 -20.34 2.03
C HIS A 216 -12.68 -21.13 2.95
N PRO A 217 -11.78 -20.46 3.71
CA PRO A 217 -10.81 -21.14 4.55
C PRO A 217 -11.46 -21.82 5.75
N PHE A 218 -10.78 -22.85 6.24
CA PHE A 218 -10.89 -23.26 7.65
C PHE A 218 -10.05 -22.35 8.54
N ILE A 219 -10.47 -22.16 9.79
CA ILE A 219 -9.79 -21.29 10.76
C ILE A 219 -9.57 -22.08 12.05
N LEU A 220 -8.31 -22.33 12.38
CA LEU A 220 -7.90 -22.95 13.63
C LEU A 220 -7.54 -21.87 14.65
N LEU A 221 -8.15 -21.92 15.84
CA LEU A 221 -7.87 -21.00 16.94
C LEU A 221 -7.20 -21.76 18.08
N PHE A 222 -6.00 -21.31 18.48
CA PHE A 222 -5.23 -21.90 19.56
C PHE A 222 -4.66 -20.82 20.49
N ASP A 223 -4.80 -20.96 21.80
CA ASP A 223 -4.41 -19.92 22.75
C ASP A 223 -2.95 -19.97 23.20
N GLN A 224 -2.19 -20.96 22.74
CA GLN A 224 -0.78 -21.16 23.07
C GLN A 224 0.10 -21.12 21.82
N LYS A 225 1.42 -21.29 22.03
CA LYS A 225 2.41 -21.38 20.96
C LYS A 225 2.41 -22.76 20.30
N ILE A 226 2.66 -22.76 19.00
CA ILE A 226 2.84 -23.98 18.21
C ILE A 226 4.31 -24.06 17.76
N SER A 227 5.09 -24.91 18.43
CA SER A 227 6.51 -25.12 18.09
C SER A 227 6.73 -26.51 17.47
N ASN A 228 5.85 -27.48 17.80
CA ASN A 228 5.94 -28.86 17.33
C ASN A 228 4.83 -29.17 16.31
N LEU A 229 5.22 -29.68 15.16
CA LEU A 229 4.26 -30.03 14.11
C LEU A 229 3.41 -31.26 14.44
N LYS A 230 3.90 -32.17 15.31
CA LYS A 230 3.20 -33.43 15.61
C LYS A 230 1.78 -33.22 16.10
N ASP A 231 1.57 -32.19 16.90
CA ASP A 231 0.28 -31.88 17.49
C ASP A 231 -0.73 -31.35 16.45
N LEU A 232 -0.23 -30.79 15.34
CA LEU A 232 -1.03 -30.32 14.20
C LEU A 232 -1.35 -31.41 13.18
N LEU A 233 -0.59 -32.50 13.12
CA LEU A 233 -0.72 -33.52 12.07
C LEU A 233 -2.16 -34.03 11.90
N PRO A 234 -2.90 -34.38 12.97
CA PRO A 234 -4.26 -34.93 12.81
C PRO A 234 -5.22 -33.98 12.11
N VAL A 235 -5.14 -32.67 12.39
CA VAL A 235 -6.00 -31.68 11.75
C VAL A 235 -5.52 -31.35 10.35
N LEU A 236 -4.20 -31.30 10.10
CA LEU A 236 -3.63 -31.03 8.77
C LEU A 236 -4.00 -32.11 7.77
N GLU A 237 -3.97 -33.40 8.15
CA GLU A 237 -4.39 -34.51 7.30
C GLU A 237 -5.87 -34.44 6.91
N GLN A 238 -6.73 -34.00 7.83
CA GLN A 238 -8.14 -33.82 7.56
C GLN A 238 -8.39 -32.63 6.62
N VAL A 239 -7.68 -31.51 6.85
CA VAL A 239 -7.77 -30.31 6.00
C VAL A 239 -7.26 -30.62 4.59
N GLN A 240 -6.15 -31.37 4.45
CA GLN A 240 -5.62 -31.79 3.15
C GLN A 240 -6.66 -32.58 2.33
N LYS A 241 -7.38 -33.50 2.97
CA LYS A 241 -8.46 -34.28 2.31
C LYS A 241 -9.59 -33.41 1.78
N SER A 242 -9.84 -32.26 2.44
CA SER A 242 -10.91 -31.33 2.02
C SER A 242 -10.48 -30.40 0.87
N SER A 243 -9.17 -30.27 0.59
CA SER A 243 -8.59 -29.33 -0.37
C SER A 243 -8.91 -27.85 -0.09
N ARG A 244 -9.40 -27.52 1.10
CA ARG A 244 -9.69 -26.13 1.50
C ARG A 244 -8.49 -25.47 2.14
N PRO A 245 -8.33 -24.14 2.00
CA PRO A 245 -7.29 -23.40 2.71
C PRO A 245 -7.46 -23.48 4.23
N LEU A 246 -6.36 -23.36 4.96
CA LEU A 246 -6.35 -23.27 6.42
C LEU A 246 -5.63 -22.01 6.89
N LEU A 247 -6.30 -21.23 7.73
CA LEU A 247 -5.70 -20.17 8.53
C LEU A 247 -5.48 -20.70 9.96
N ILE A 248 -4.27 -20.58 10.46
CA ILE A 248 -3.93 -20.85 11.88
C ILE A 248 -3.77 -19.50 12.58
N ILE A 249 -4.54 -19.29 13.65
CA ILE A 249 -4.41 -18.14 14.56
C ILE A 249 -4.01 -18.70 15.94
N ALA A 250 -2.75 -18.49 16.31
CA ALA A 250 -2.19 -19.00 17.57
C ALA A 250 -1.43 -17.90 18.30
N GLU A 251 -1.07 -18.11 19.57
CA GLU A 251 -0.18 -17.15 20.26
C GLU A 251 1.07 -16.86 19.47
N ASP A 252 1.71 -17.90 18.96
CA ASP A 252 2.80 -17.85 18.00
C ASP A 252 2.89 -19.18 17.25
N VAL A 253 3.49 -19.17 16.05
CA VAL A 253 3.91 -20.39 15.35
C VAL A 253 5.38 -20.24 15.02
N GLU A 254 6.23 -21.07 15.59
CA GLU A 254 7.68 -20.89 15.53
C GLU A 254 8.43 -22.20 15.26
N GLY A 255 9.73 -22.07 15.03
CA GLY A 255 10.65 -23.20 14.92
C GLY A 255 10.32 -24.18 13.79
N GLU A 256 10.33 -25.48 14.13
CA GLU A 256 10.07 -26.57 13.17
C GLU A 256 8.66 -26.52 12.59
N ALA A 257 7.66 -26.11 13.39
CA ALA A 257 6.28 -26.02 12.96
C ALA A 257 6.15 -25.00 11.82
N LEU A 258 6.62 -23.77 12.01
CA LEU A 258 6.56 -22.72 10.98
C LEU A 258 7.32 -23.13 9.69
N ALA A 259 8.55 -23.64 9.85
CA ALA A 259 9.36 -24.07 8.71
C ALA A 259 8.66 -25.14 7.87
N THR A 260 8.03 -26.11 8.54
CA THR A 260 7.32 -27.19 7.84
C THR A 260 6.04 -26.71 7.17
N LEU A 261 5.28 -25.79 7.78
CA LEU A 261 4.10 -25.19 7.14
C LEU A 261 4.50 -24.44 5.86
N VAL A 262 5.57 -23.64 5.93
CA VAL A 262 6.11 -22.90 4.77
C VAL A 262 6.52 -23.87 3.65
N VAL A 263 7.26 -24.94 3.98
CA VAL A 263 7.70 -25.94 2.97
C VAL A 263 6.51 -26.62 2.30
N ASN A 264 5.48 -27.00 3.07
CA ASN A 264 4.27 -27.64 2.51
C ASN A 264 3.45 -26.67 1.64
N LYS A 265 3.39 -25.39 2.01
CA LYS A 265 2.79 -24.33 1.18
C LYS A 265 3.52 -24.17 -0.14
N LEU A 266 4.86 -24.05 -0.11
CA LEU A 266 5.69 -23.89 -1.32
C LEU A 266 5.62 -25.11 -2.25
N ARG A 267 5.48 -26.32 -1.70
CA ARG A 267 5.29 -27.56 -2.47
C ARG A 267 3.87 -27.73 -3.02
N GLY A 268 2.94 -26.84 -2.67
CA GLY A 268 1.55 -26.95 -3.08
C GLY A 268 0.77 -28.09 -2.42
N VAL A 269 1.31 -28.73 -1.37
CA VAL A 269 0.68 -29.84 -0.66
C VAL A 269 -0.48 -29.34 0.21
N LEU A 270 -0.30 -28.16 0.85
CA LEU A 270 -1.29 -27.51 1.71
C LEU A 270 -1.38 -26.03 1.35
N ASN A 271 -2.60 -25.52 1.20
CA ASN A 271 -2.84 -24.09 1.16
C ASN A 271 -3.07 -23.58 2.59
N ILE A 272 -1.98 -23.17 3.24
CA ILE A 272 -1.98 -22.85 4.67
C ILE A 272 -1.28 -21.51 4.94
N THR A 273 -1.75 -20.81 5.96
CA THR A 273 -1.13 -19.58 6.46
C THR A 273 -1.27 -19.53 7.97
N ALA A 274 -0.28 -18.94 8.63
CA ALA A 274 -0.27 -18.74 10.07
C ALA A 274 -0.09 -17.27 10.41
N VAL A 275 -0.84 -16.81 11.41
CA VAL A 275 -0.77 -15.46 11.99
C VAL A 275 -0.74 -15.53 13.51
N LYS A 276 -0.20 -14.50 14.18
CA LYS A 276 -0.30 -14.38 15.63
C LYS A 276 -1.69 -13.96 16.05
N ALA A 277 -2.15 -14.49 17.17
CA ALA A 277 -3.38 -14.05 17.80
C ALA A 277 -3.25 -12.58 18.27
N PRO A 278 -4.30 -11.76 18.13
CA PRO A 278 -4.30 -10.38 18.59
C PRO A 278 -4.32 -10.27 20.12
N GLY A 279 -3.68 -9.23 20.65
CA GLY A 279 -3.62 -8.96 22.10
C GLY A 279 -2.60 -9.81 22.84
N PHE A 280 -2.61 -9.67 24.17
CA PHE A 280 -1.72 -10.38 25.10
C PHE A 280 -2.50 -10.84 26.33
N GLY A 281 -2.07 -11.95 26.97
CA GLY A 281 -2.70 -12.46 28.18
C GLY A 281 -4.20 -12.70 28.04
N ASP A 282 -5.00 -12.28 29.02
CA ASP A 282 -6.46 -12.47 29.03
C ASP A 282 -7.17 -11.76 27.87
N ARG A 283 -6.63 -10.64 27.39
CA ARG A 283 -7.17 -9.96 26.20
C ARG A 283 -7.03 -10.81 24.95
N ARG A 284 -5.90 -11.50 24.77
CA ARG A 284 -5.72 -12.42 23.65
C ARG A 284 -6.79 -13.51 23.65
N LYS A 285 -7.05 -14.12 24.83
CA LYS A 285 -8.10 -15.13 24.97
C LYS A 285 -9.48 -14.56 24.63
N ALA A 286 -9.79 -13.37 25.14
CA ALA A 286 -11.05 -12.70 24.87
C ALA A 286 -11.23 -12.39 23.36
N MET A 287 -10.18 -11.94 22.67
CA MET A 287 -10.22 -11.69 21.22
C MET A 287 -10.31 -12.99 20.42
N LEU A 288 -9.61 -14.06 20.82
CA LEU A 288 -9.77 -15.38 20.21
C LEU A 288 -11.21 -15.90 20.37
N GLN A 289 -11.87 -15.65 21.51
CA GLN A 289 -13.27 -15.98 21.69
C GLN A 289 -14.20 -15.16 20.78
N ASP A 290 -13.91 -13.87 20.57
CA ASP A 290 -14.67 -13.04 19.64
C ASP A 290 -14.56 -13.58 18.20
N ILE A 291 -13.34 -13.99 17.79
CA ILE A 291 -13.11 -14.65 16.49
C ILE A 291 -13.82 -16.00 16.42
N ALA A 292 -13.80 -16.76 17.53
CA ALA A 292 -14.49 -18.06 17.60
C ALA A 292 -16.00 -17.92 17.36
N VAL A 293 -16.63 -16.95 18.03
CA VAL A 293 -18.06 -16.66 17.81
C VAL A 293 -18.34 -16.22 16.40
N LEU A 294 -17.52 -15.31 15.85
CA LEU A 294 -17.66 -14.78 14.49
C LEU A 294 -17.54 -15.87 13.41
N THR A 295 -16.64 -16.83 13.60
CA THR A 295 -16.32 -17.84 12.58
C THR A 295 -16.96 -19.20 12.84
N ARG A 296 -17.66 -19.34 13.97
CA ARG A 296 -18.17 -20.61 14.49
C ARG A 296 -17.05 -21.62 14.78
N ALA A 297 -15.85 -21.11 15.13
CA ALA A 297 -14.74 -21.95 15.57
C ALA A 297 -14.91 -22.37 17.03
N GLN A 298 -14.23 -23.45 17.39
CA GLN A 298 -13.96 -23.76 18.79
C GLN A 298 -12.55 -23.32 19.15
N LEU A 299 -12.41 -22.50 20.19
CA LEU A 299 -11.08 -22.16 20.71
C LEU A 299 -10.47 -23.43 21.33
N ILE A 300 -9.31 -23.83 20.86
CA ILE A 300 -8.54 -24.93 21.44
C ILE A 300 -7.67 -24.34 22.56
N SER A 301 -7.88 -24.82 23.77
CA SER A 301 -7.19 -24.38 24.98
C SER A 301 -7.09 -25.51 25.99
N GLU A 302 -5.91 -25.72 26.55
CA GLU A 302 -5.69 -26.72 27.59
C GLU A 302 -6.47 -26.39 28.87
N GLU A 303 -6.74 -25.11 29.14
CA GLU A 303 -7.52 -24.69 30.32
C GLU A 303 -8.96 -25.24 30.29
N ILE A 304 -9.51 -25.46 29.10
CA ILE A 304 -10.82 -26.08 28.91
C ILE A 304 -10.74 -27.58 28.59
N GLY A 305 -9.56 -28.17 28.76
CA GLY A 305 -9.31 -29.60 28.57
C GLY A 305 -9.22 -30.03 27.11
N ARG A 306 -8.93 -29.10 26.18
CA ARG A 306 -8.75 -29.39 24.76
C ARG A 306 -7.31 -29.19 24.36
N THR A 307 -6.72 -30.20 23.76
CA THR A 307 -5.35 -30.20 23.24
C THR A 307 -5.36 -30.12 21.73
N LEU A 308 -4.27 -29.62 21.15
CA LEU A 308 -4.17 -29.40 19.69
C LEU A 308 -4.22 -30.72 18.90
N ASP A 309 -3.67 -31.80 19.43
CA ASP A 309 -3.70 -33.15 18.84
C ASP A 309 -5.11 -33.79 18.82
N SER A 310 -6.01 -33.30 19.68
CA SER A 310 -7.41 -33.72 19.69
C SER A 310 -8.31 -32.93 18.72
N ALA A 311 -7.77 -31.87 18.09
CA ALA A 311 -8.53 -31.01 17.19
C ALA A 311 -8.94 -31.72 15.90
N THR A 312 -10.16 -31.46 15.48
CA THR A 312 -10.77 -32.00 14.26
C THR A 312 -11.29 -30.88 13.36
N VAL A 313 -11.63 -31.19 12.10
CA VAL A 313 -12.26 -30.24 11.19
C VAL A 313 -13.58 -29.67 11.75
N ALA A 314 -14.26 -30.39 12.61
CA ALA A 314 -15.49 -29.93 13.25
C ALA A 314 -15.25 -28.77 14.26
N ASP A 315 -14.04 -28.64 14.78
CA ASP A 315 -13.63 -27.57 15.69
C ASP A 315 -13.18 -26.30 14.95
N LEU A 316 -12.93 -26.43 13.64
CA LEU A 316 -12.46 -25.32 12.80
C LEU A 316 -13.59 -24.35 12.46
N GLY A 317 -13.28 -23.06 12.59
CA GLY A 317 -14.14 -22.00 12.07
C GLY A 317 -14.08 -21.90 10.55
N GLN A 318 -14.98 -21.11 10.00
CA GLN A 318 -15.08 -20.85 8.58
C GLN A 318 -15.41 -19.38 8.30
N ALA A 319 -15.01 -18.89 7.14
CA ALA A 319 -15.38 -17.60 6.61
C ALA A 319 -15.53 -17.70 5.09
N SER A 320 -16.20 -16.74 4.45
CA SER A 320 -16.22 -16.64 2.99
C SER A 320 -14.82 -16.33 2.46
N ARG A 321 -14.13 -15.40 3.11
CA ARG A 321 -12.79 -14.99 2.69
C ARG A 321 -11.96 -14.51 3.88
N VAL A 322 -10.64 -14.68 3.77
CA VAL A 322 -9.66 -14.05 4.67
C VAL A 322 -8.58 -13.39 3.83
N VAL A 323 -8.28 -12.13 4.17
CA VAL A 323 -7.19 -11.35 3.56
C VAL A 323 -6.17 -11.00 4.64
N ILE A 324 -4.91 -11.35 4.39
CA ILE A 324 -3.83 -11.12 5.35
C ILE A 324 -2.74 -10.30 4.67
N SER A 325 -2.48 -9.12 5.20
CA SER A 325 -1.35 -8.27 4.81
C SER A 325 -0.13 -8.53 5.72
N LYS A 326 0.90 -7.72 5.58
CA LYS A 326 2.06 -7.74 6.48
C LYS A 326 1.68 -7.45 7.93
N ASP A 327 0.70 -6.59 8.15
CA ASP A 327 0.38 -6.04 9.48
C ASP A 327 -1.02 -6.42 9.97
N ASN A 328 -1.95 -6.81 9.08
CA ASN A 328 -3.35 -7.01 9.39
C ASN A 328 -3.90 -8.33 8.86
N THR A 329 -4.89 -8.87 9.57
CA THR A 329 -5.73 -10.00 9.13
C THR A 329 -7.19 -9.56 9.15
N THR A 330 -7.87 -9.67 8.01
CA THR A 330 -9.30 -9.36 7.83
C THR A 330 -10.07 -10.64 7.55
N ILE A 331 -11.06 -10.94 8.39
CA ILE A 331 -12.01 -12.04 8.22
C ILE A 331 -13.30 -11.44 7.67
N VAL A 332 -13.74 -11.91 6.52
CA VAL A 332 -14.92 -11.43 5.81
C VAL A 332 -15.98 -12.52 5.81
N ASP A 333 -17.20 -12.18 6.20
CA ASP A 333 -18.36 -13.06 6.21
C ASP A 333 -18.08 -14.37 6.96
N GLY A 334 -17.87 -14.24 8.28
CA GLY A 334 -17.67 -15.38 9.18
C GLY A 334 -18.94 -16.24 9.29
N ALA A 335 -18.77 -17.57 9.38
CA ALA A 335 -19.87 -18.53 9.46
C ALA A 335 -20.55 -18.61 10.84
N GLY A 336 -20.32 -17.62 11.72
CA GLY A 336 -20.93 -17.51 13.03
C GLY A 336 -22.42 -17.27 12.96
N ASP A 337 -23.14 -17.74 14.00
CA ASP A 337 -24.55 -17.44 14.14
C ASP A 337 -24.74 -15.96 14.53
N LYS A 338 -25.58 -15.23 13.79
CA LYS A 338 -25.87 -13.81 14.06
C LYS A 338 -26.37 -13.56 15.48
N ASP A 339 -27.20 -14.44 16.02
CA ASP A 339 -27.70 -14.32 17.39
C ASP A 339 -26.57 -14.52 18.42
N ALA A 340 -25.61 -15.41 18.14
CA ALA A 340 -24.43 -15.60 18.98
C ALA A 340 -23.50 -14.38 18.94
N VAL A 341 -23.26 -13.81 17.75
CA VAL A 341 -22.48 -12.56 17.57
C VAL A 341 -23.16 -11.41 18.30
N ASN A 342 -24.46 -11.21 18.14
CA ASN A 342 -25.23 -10.18 18.83
C ASN A 342 -25.22 -10.35 20.35
N SER A 343 -25.28 -11.57 20.83
CA SER A 343 -25.17 -11.89 22.26
C SER A 343 -23.79 -11.51 22.80
N ARG A 344 -22.74 -11.80 22.03
CA ARG A 344 -21.37 -11.43 22.39
C ARG A 344 -21.17 -9.91 22.42
N ILE A 345 -21.74 -9.18 21.46
CA ILE A 345 -21.76 -7.71 21.44
C ILE A 345 -22.44 -7.14 22.70
N LYS A 346 -23.58 -7.70 23.11
CA LYS A 346 -24.28 -7.30 24.34
C LYS A 346 -23.43 -7.55 25.58
N GLU A 347 -22.78 -8.70 25.66
CA GLU A 347 -21.86 -9.04 26.75
C GLU A 347 -20.73 -8.00 26.89
N ILE A 348 -20.06 -7.65 25.77
CA ILE A 348 -19.00 -6.63 25.78
C ILE A 348 -19.55 -5.27 26.22
N ARG A 349 -20.74 -4.86 25.78
CA ARG A 349 -21.39 -3.61 26.22
C ARG A 349 -21.64 -3.60 27.73
N THR A 350 -22.11 -4.71 28.28
CA THR A 350 -22.31 -4.85 29.73
C THR A 350 -20.97 -4.75 30.48
N GLN A 351 -19.88 -5.31 29.94
CA GLN A 351 -18.54 -5.17 30.52
C GLN A 351 -18.05 -3.73 30.48
N ILE A 352 -18.32 -2.96 29.41
CA ILE A 352 -17.99 -1.53 29.31
C ILE A 352 -18.72 -0.72 30.39
N GLU A 353 -19.99 -1.03 30.66
CA GLU A 353 -20.79 -0.35 31.67
C GLU A 353 -20.34 -0.70 33.10
N ALA A 354 -19.87 -1.93 33.31
CA ALA A 354 -19.46 -2.42 34.63
C ALA A 354 -18.03 -2.04 35.02
N THR A 355 -17.14 -1.76 34.07
CA THR A 355 -15.74 -1.43 34.36
C THR A 355 -15.58 0.00 34.88
N THR A 356 -14.73 0.13 35.91
CA THR A 356 -14.33 1.44 36.47
C THR A 356 -12.97 1.93 35.94
N SER A 357 -12.26 1.10 35.21
CA SER A 357 -10.96 1.40 34.61
C SER A 357 -11.16 2.05 33.25
N GLU A 358 -10.75 3.30 33.08
CA GLU A 358 -10.83 4.00 31.77
C GLU A 358 -10.02 3.28 30.70
N TYR A 359 -8.86 2.70 31.06
CA TYR A 359 -8.05 1.91 30.14
C TYR A 359 -8.75 0.62 29.68
N ASP A 360 -9.38 -0.12 30.59
CA ASP A 360 -10.12 -1.33 30.22
C ASP A 360 -11.37 -0.98 29.41
N LYS A 361 -12.01 0.12 29.74
CA LYS A 361 -13.15 0.65 28.98
C LYS A 361 -12.78 0.96 27.54
N GLU A 362 -11.66 1.66 27.32
CA GLU A 362 -11.13 1.96 25.98
C GLU A 362 -10.89 0.64 25.19
N LYS A 363 -10.24 -0.34 25.81
CA LYS A 363 -9.95 -1.61 25.14
C LYS A 363 -11.18 -2.49 24.88
N LEU A 364 -12.18 -2.41 25.72
CA LEU A 364 -13.47 -3.04 25.47
C LEU A 364 -14.24 -2.34 24.35
N GLN A 365 -14.14 -1.00 24.25
CA GLN A 365 -14.71 -0.24 23.15
C GLN A 365 -14.06 -0.57 21.81
N GLU A 366 -12.73 -0.71 21.76
CA GLU A 366 -12.02 -1.19 20.56
C GLU A 366 -12.52 -2.58 20.13
N ARG A 367 -12.68 -3.52 21.06
CA ARG A 367 -13.21 -4.85 20.76
C ARG A 367 -14.64 -4.80 20.23
N LEU A 368 -15.47 -3.97 20.88
CA LEU A 368 -16.84 -3.76 20.46
C LEU A 368 -16.91 -3.22 19.03
N ALA A 369 -16.11 -2.19 18.72
CA ALA A 369 -16.06 -1.60 17.38
C ALA A 369 -15.64 -2.62 16.31
N LYS A 370 -14.61 -3.44 16.59
CA LYS A 370 -14.14 -4.49 15.67
C LYS A 370 -15.18 -5.57 15.40
N LEU A 371 -15.97 -5.97 16.40
CA LEU A 371 -16.97 -7.03 16.26
C LEU A 371 -18.32 -6.51 15.72
N ALA A 372 -18.75 -5.32 16.15
CA ALA A 372 -20.05 -4.75 15.81
C ALA A 372 -20.08 -4.00 14.47
N GLY A 373 -18.91 -3.53 14.00
CA GLY A 373 -18.80 -2.73 12.77
C GLY A 373 -19.03 -3.54 11.48
N GLY A 374 -18.76 -4.84 11.51
CA GLY A 374 -18.80 -5.67 10.33
C GLY A 374 -17.70 -5.30 9.31
N VAL A 375 -17.85 -5.80 8.09
CA VAL A 375 -16.99 -5.50 6.94
C VAL A 375 -17.86 -5.04 5.79
N ALA A 376 -17.59 -3.86 5.22
CA ALA A 376 -18.18 -3.46 3.96
C ALA A 376 -17.38 -4.09 2.81
N VAL A 377 -18.05 -4.78 1.91
CA VAL A 377 -17.46 -5.43 0.74
C VAL A 377 -17.91 -4.67 -0.50
N ILE A 378 -16.97 -3.97 -1.13
CA ILE A 378 -17.19 -3.32 -2.42
C ILE A 378 -16.87 -4.37 -3.49
N LYS A 379 -17.89 -4.82 -4.22
CA LYS A 379 -17.74 -5.74 -5.34
C LYS A 379 -17.70 -4.94 -6.64
N VAL A 380 -16.57 -5.02 -7.33
CA VAL A 380 -16.32 -4.28 -8.58
C VAL A 380 -16.72 -5.13 -9.78
N GLY A 381 -17.62 -4.61 -10.62
CA GLY A 381 -18.08 -5.26 -11.84
C GLY A 381 -17.48 -4.63 -13.10
N ALA A 382 -17.16 -5.45 -14.11
CA ALA A 382 -16.74 -5.00 -15.44
C ALA A 382 -17.07 -6.04 -16.51
N ALA A 383 -16.97 -5.62 -17.79
CA ALA A 383 -17.24 -6.49 -18.93
C ALA A 383 -16.06 -7.41 -19.28
N THR A 384 -14.84 -7.03 -18.92
CA THR A 384 -13.61 -7.78 -19.19
C THR A 384 -12.73 -7.88 -17.94
N GLU A 385 -11.91 -8.91 -17.84
CA GLU A 385 -10.97 -9.11 -16.74
C GLU A 385 -9.96 -7.96 -16.62
N THR A 386 -9.47 -7.43 -17.74
CA THR A 386 -8.55 -6.28 -17.76
C THR A 386 -9.19 -5.02 -17.19
N GLU A 387 -10.45 -4.73 -17.56
CA GLU A 387 -11.21 -3.61 -17.03
C GLU A 387 -11.53 -3.81 -15.54
N MET A 388 -11.89 -5.02 -15.16
CA MET A 388 -12.17 -5.40 -13.76
C MET A 388 -10.97 -5.09 -12.86
N LYS A 389 -9.79 -5.51 -13.29
CA LYS A 389 -8.56 -5.32 -12.53
C LYS A 389 -8.21 -3.83 -12.41
N GLU A 390 -8.23 -3.08 -13.51
CA GLU A 390 -7.96 -1.63 -13.49
C GLU A 390 -8.94 -0.89 -12.56
N LYS A 391 -10.22 -1.24 -12.64
CA LYS A 391 -11.23 -0.61 -11.81
C LYS A 391 -11.09 -0.99 -10.33
N LYS A 392 -10.72 -2.24 -10.03
CA LYS A 392 -10.45 -2.69 -8.66
C LYS A 392 -9.27 -1.94 -8.05
N ASP A 393 -8.15 -1.81 -8.79
CA ASP A 393 -6.98 -1.07 -8.33
C ASP A 393 -7.35 0.40 -8.04
N ARG A 394 -8.14 1.03 -8.89
CA ARG A 394 -8.65 2.40 -8.71
C ARG A 394 -9.55 2.55 -7.47
N VAL A 395 -10.38 1.56 -7.17
CA VAL A 395 -11.20 1.55 -5.94
C VAL A 395 -10.34 1.37 -4.71
N ASP A 396 -9.32 0.50 -4.76
CA ASP A 396 -8.36 0.29 -3.66
C ASP A 396 -7.56 1.58 -3.36
N ASP A 397 -7.08 2.30 -4.40
CA ASP A 397 -6.38 3.59 -4.25
C ASP A 397 -7.30 4.64 -3.61
N ALA A 398 -8.53 4.75 -4.12
CA ALA A 398 -9.51 5.69 -3.58
C ALA A 398 -9.89 5.38 -2.12
N LEU A 399 -10.00 4.12 -1.76
CA LEU A 399 -10.23 3.69 -0.38
C LEU A 399 -9.05 4.06 0.54
N SER A 400 -7.83 3.82 0.08
CA SER A 400 -6.59 4.14 0.82
C SER A 400 -6.44 5.64 1.03
N ALA A 401 -6.64 6.44 -0.01
CA ALA A 401 -6.64 7.91 0.08
C ALA A 401 -7.71 8.43 1.04
N THR A 402 -8.91 7.83 1.02
CA THR A 402 -9.99 8.20 1.92
C THR A 402 -9.65 7.89 3.38
N LYS A 403 -9.07 6.73 3.67
CA LYS A 403 -8.56 6.40 5.01
C LYS A 403 -7.48 7.38 5.47
N ALA A 404 -6.50 7.67 4.61
CA ALA A 404 -5.45 8.65 4.89
C ALA A 404 -6.01 10.06 5.21
N ALA A 405 -7.06 10.46 4.50
CA ALA A 405 -7.74 11.73 4.72
C ALA A 405 -8.52 11.78 6.05
N VAL A 406 -9.12 10.67 6.46
CA VAL A 406 -9.78 10.55 7.78
C VAL A 406 -8.76 10.56 8.92
N GLU A 407 -7.57 9.99 8.73
CA GLU A 407 -6.51 9.93 9.74
C GLU A 407 -5.85 11.29 9.99
N GLU A 408 -5.39 11.99 8.95
CA GLU A 408 -4.58 13.20 9.08
C GLU A 408 -5.27 14.48 8.56
N GLY A 409 -6.45 14.36 7.99
CA GLY A 409 -7.16 15.49 7.37
C GLY A 409 -6.80 15.70 5.90
N ILE A 410 -7.31 16.81 5.36
CA ILE A 410 -7.19 17.17 3.94
C ILE A 410 -6.57 18.55 3.74
N VAL A 411 -5.97 18.72 2.58
CA VAL A 411 -5.45 19.99 2.06
C VAL A 411 -6.02 20.25 0.67
N ILE A 412 -5.79 21.45 0.11
CA ILE A 412 -6.14 21.72 -1.29
C ILE A 412 -5.32 20.82 -2.22
N GLY A 413 -5.98 20.24 -3.20
CA GLY A 413 -5.39 19.21 -4.06
C GLY A 413 -4.62 19.72 -5.27
N GLY A 414 -4.30 18.77 -6.17
CA GLY A 414 -3.62 19.07 -7.44
C GLY A 414 -2.20 19.61 -7.27
N GLY A 415 -1.55 19.34 -6.13
CA GLY A 415 -0.21 19.83 -5.78
C GLY A 415 -0.15 21.31 -5.36
N ALA A 416 -1.28 22.00 -5.28
CA ALA A 416 -1.33 23.42 -4.90
C ALA A 416 -0.92 23.64 -3.44
N ALA A 417 -1.24 22.69 -2.53
CA ALA A 417 -0.90 22.78 -1.12
C ALA A 417 0.62 22.89 -0.89
N LEU A 418 1.43 22.09 -1.60
CA LEU A 418 2.89 22.14 -1.53
C LEU A 418 3.43 23.51 -1.89
N ILE A 419 2.92 24.12 -2.97
CA ILE A 419 3.33 25.46 -3.43
C ILE A 419 2.95 26.52 -2.38
N ARG A 420 1.74 26.44 -1.80
CA ARG A 420 1.28 27.37 -0.77
C ARG A 420 2.07 27.26 0.53
N ALA A 421 2.36 26.05 0.97
CA ALA A 421 3.21 25.81 2.13
C ALA A 421 4.62 26.38 1.91
N ALA A 422 5.21 26.16 0.74
CA ALA A 422 6.52 26.69 0.38
C ALA A 422 6.60 28.22 0.37
N ALA A 423 5.52 28.89 0.00
CA ALA A 423 5.46 30.35 -0.01
C ALA A 423 5.48 30.96 1.41
N LYS A 424 5.14 30.17 2.44
CA LYS A 424 5.07 30.62 3.85
C LYS A 424 6.35 30.40 4.62
N VAL A 425 7.15 29.40 4.24
CA VAL A 425 8.36 29.04 4.98
C VAL A 425 9.49 30.06 4.78
N LYS A 426 10.22 30.35 5.86
CA LYS A 426 11.35 31.28 5.88
C LYS A 426 12.56 30.62 6.52
N HIS A 427 13.74 31.06 6.17
CA HIS A 427 14.98 30.56 6.72
C HIS A 427 16.03 31.68 6.88
N ASP A 428 17.01 31.40 7.71
CA ASP A 428 18.23 32.19 7.90
C ASP A 428 19.51 31.45 7.45
N LEU A 429 19.33 30.38 6.66
CA LEU A 429 20.42 29.53 6.19
C LEU A 429 21.34 30.27 5.23
N ILE A 430 22.64 29.92 5.28
CA ILE A 430 23.70 30.48 4.42
C ILE A 430 24.44 29.35 3.69
N GLY A 431 25.20 29.71 2.66
CA GLY A 431 26.04 28.76 1.91
C GLY A 431 25.26 27.59 1.32
N ASP A 432 25.82 26.39 1.38
CA ASP A 432 25.28 25.22 0.73
C ASP A 432 24.00 24.69 1.39
N GLN A 433 23.75 24.98 2.66
CA GLN A 433 22.45 24.69 3.28
C GLN A 433 21.33 25.53 2.66
N LYS A 434 21.59 26.81 2.32
CA LYS A 434 20.62 27.63 1.59
C LYS A 434 20.33 27.03 0.20
N ILE A 435 21.37 26.55 -0.50
CA ILE A 435 21.18 25.85 -1.77
C ILE A 435 20.25 24.66 -1.62
N GLY A 436 20.47 23.83 -0.58
CA GLY A 436 19.59 22.69 -0.29
C GLY A 436 18.13 23.07 -0.05
N TRP A 437 17.91 24.15 0.70
CA TRP A 437 16.56 24.71 0.90
C TRP A 437 15.91 25.12 -0.41
N GLU A 438 16.62 25.87 -1.26
CA GLU A 438 16.10 26.33 -2.55
C GLU A 438 15.83 25.18 -3.53
N ILE A 439 16.58 24.08 -3.46
CA ILE A 439 16.32 22.86 -4.24
C ILE A 439 14.91 22.33 -3.96
N ILE A 440 14.55 22.19 -2.69
CA ILE A 440 13.21 21.70 -2.31
C ILE A 440 12.12 22.68 -2.78
N LEU A 441 12.29 23.98 -2.55
CA LEU A 441 11.30 24.98 -2.98
C LEU A 441 11.05 24.97 -4.49
N ARG A 442 12.06 24.68 -5.30
CA ARG A 442 11.91 24.56 -6.76
C ARG A 442 11.27 23.23 -7.15
N ALA A 443 11.70 22.15 -6.51
CA ALA A 443 11.26 20.79 -6.83
C ALA A 443 9.77 20.55 -6.55
N ILE A 444 9.23 21.12 -5.49
CA ILE A 444 7.82 20.94 -5.11
C ILE A 444 6.83 21.52 -6.13
N THR A 445 7.26 22.32 -7.09
CA THR A 445 6.39 22.78 -8.19
C THR A 445 6.19 21.71 -9.27
N ALA A 446 6.99 20.63 -9.26
CA ALA A 446 6.97 19.61 -10.28
C ALA A 446 5.64 18.86 -10.43
N PRO A 447 4.91 18.48 -9.34
CA PRO A 447 3.60 17.85 -9.47
C PRO A 447 2.59 18.71 -10.24
N VAL A 448 2.42 19.98 -9.87
CA VAL A 448 1.53 20.92 -10.56
C VAL A 448 1.93 21.08 -12.02
N LYS A 449 3.23 21.22 -12.29
CA LYS A 449 3.75 21.33 -13.66
C LYS A 449 3.37 20.12 -14.50
N GLN A 450 3.56 18.92 -13.93
CA GLN A 450 3.25 17.69 -14.66
C GLN A 450 1.74 17.52 -14.92
N ILE A 451 0.89 17.89 -13.94
CA ILE A 451 -0.57 17.90 -14.12
C ILE A 451 -0.97 18.85 -15.25
N ALA A 452 -0.39 20.06 -15.27
CA ALA A 452 -0.66 21.06 -16.31
C ALA A 452 -0.18 20.59 -17.71
N GLU A 453 1.02 20.05 -17.80
CA GLU A 453 1.59 19.48 -19.03
C GLU A 453 0.74 18.34 -19.58
N ASN A 454 0.33 17.38 -18.75
CA ASN A 454 -0.53 16.28 -19.15
C ASN A 454 -1.92 16.77 -19.65
N ALA A 455 -2.36 17.92 -19.15
CA ALA A 455 -3.60 18.56 -19.60
C ALA A 455 -3.43 19.45 -20.83
N GLY A 456 -2.18 19.69 -21.29
CA GLY A 456 -1.88 20.50 -22.47
C GLY A 456 -1.78 22.01 -22.20
N TYR A 457 -1.52 22.40 -20.96
CA TYR A 457 -1.36 23.79 -20.54
C TYR A 457 0.10 24.13 -20.24
N ASP A 458 0.44 25.43 -20.34
CA ASP A 458 1.77 25.91 -19.96
C ASP A 458 1.96 25.81 -18.43
N ALA A 459 2.87 24.95 -18.03
CA ALA A 459 3.14 24.66 -16.64
C ALA A 459 3.68 25.87 -15.85
N GLY A 460 4.46 26.73 -16.50
CA GLY A 460 5.01 27.94 -15.88
C GLY A 460 3.92 28.97 -15.58
N VAL A 461 3.00 29.15 -16.50
CA VAL A 461 1.84 30.05 -16.32
C VAL A 461 0.96 29.54 -15.17
N VAL A 462 0.67 28.23 -15.15
CA VAL A 462 -0.15 27.64 -14.09
C VAL A 462 0.46 27.86 -12.70
N VAL A 463 1.74 27.52 -12.52
CA VAL A 463 2.42 27.71 -11.23
C VAL A 463 2.43 29.19 -10.82
N ASN A 464 2.77 30.11 -11.76
CA ASN A 464 2.82 31.52 -11.45
C ASN A 464 1.45 32.08 -11.05
N THR A 465 0.38 31.65 -11.71
CA THR A 465 -0.99 32.05 -11.38
C THR A 465 -1.40 31.57 -9.99
N ILE A 466 -1.07 30.31 -9.64
CA ILE A 466 -1.31 29.79 -8.28
C ILE A 466 -0.55 30.63 -7.24
N VAL A 467 0.75 30.89 -7.45
CA VAL A 467 1.57 31.66 -6.50
C VAL A 467 1.07 33.09 -6.30
N SER A 468 0.62 33.73 -7.36
CA SER A 468 0.19 35.14 -7.34
C SER A 468 -1.26 35.36 -6.88
N ALA A 469 -2.07 34.29 -6.77
CA ALA A 469 -3.46 34.41 -6.32
C ALA A 469 -3.53 34.78 -4.83
N THR A 470 -4.36 35.78 -4.51
CA THR A 470 -4.56 36.28 -3.13
C THR A 470 -5.34 35.31 -2.23
N ASN A 471 -6.30 34.58 -2.79
CA ASN A 471 -6.96 33.49 -2.07
C ASN A 471 -6.07 32.26 -2.10
N GLU A 472 -5.66 31.79 -0.92
CA GLU A 472 -4.77 30.64 -0.75
C GLU A 472 -5.40 29.31 -1.22
N ASN A 473 -6.71 29.23 -1.33
CA ASN A 473 -7.41 28.03 -1.81
C ASN A 473 -7.45 27.91 -3.34
N ILE A 474 -7.02 28.94 -4.09
CA ILE A 474 -7.02 28.88 -5.56
C ILE A 474 -5.95 27.90 -6.05
N GLY A 475 -6.39 26.97 -6.87
CA GLY A 475 -5.57 26.03 -7.63
C GLY A 475 -6.04 25.89 -9.07
N PHE A 476 -5.44 24.99 -9.81
CA PHE A 476 -5.74 24.74 -11.22
C PHE A 476 -6.55 23.45 -11.38
N ASN A 477 -7.77 23.55 -11.87
CA ASN A 477 -8.57 22.41 -12.28
C ASN A 477 -8.14 21.94 -13.69
N ALA A 478 -7.28 20.95 -13.77
CA ALA A 478 -6.76 20.44 -15.02
C ALA A 478 -7.81 19.70 -15.88
N ALA A 479 -8.96 19.33 -15.33
CA ALA A 479 -10.05 18.74 -16.10
C ALA A 479 -10.78 19.78 -16.95
N THR A 480 -11.02 20.99 -16.41
CA THR A 480 -11.74 22.07 -17.08
C THR A 480 -10.82 23.14 -17.67
N GLY A 481 -9.60 23.30 -17.13
CA GLY A 481 -8.66 24.36 -17.51
C GLY A 481 -8.86 25.66 -16.77
N GLU A 482 -9.61 25.67 -15.66
CA GLU A 482 -9.98 26.86 -14.91
C GLU A 482 -9.23 26.96 -13.59
N TYR A 483 -9.10 28.19 -13.07
CA TYR A 483 -8.60 28.43 -11.72
C TYR A 483 -9.79 28.57 -10.77
N VAL A 484 -9.84 27.68 -9.77
CA VAL A 484 -11.01 27.54 -8.88
C VAL A 484 -10.57 27.51 -7.41
N ASP A 485 -11.49 27.79 -6.50
CA ASP A 485 -11.31 27.41 -5.10
C ASP A 485 -11.37 25.87 -5.01
N MET A 486 -10.25 25.27 -4.62
CA MET A 486 -10.07 23.82 -4.66
C MET A 486 -10.97 23.09 -3.66
N TYR A 487 -11.25 23.71 -2.50
CA TYR A 487 -12.18 23.12 -1.54
C TYR A 487 -13.62 23.16 -2.05
N GLU A 488 -14.05 24.29 -2.64
CA GLU A 488 -15.40 24.40 -3.22
C GLU A 488 -15.58 23.46 -4.42
N ALA A 489 -14.54 23.33 -5.24
CA ALA A 489 -14.53 22.44 -6.39
C ALA A 489 -14.39 20.94 -6.01
N GLY A 490 -14.13 20.64 -4.73
CA GLY A 490 -13.92 19.27 -4.25
C GLY A 490 -12.60 18.65 -4.69
N ILE A 491 -11.63 19.45 -5.14
CA ILE A 491 -10.30 18.98 -5.54
C ILE A 491 -9.39 19.07 -4.32
N ILE A 492 -9.35 17.99 -3.56
CA ILE A 492 -8.71 17.92 -2.25
C ILE A 492 -7.86 16.65 -2.15
N ASP A 493 -6.70 16.77 -1.50
CA ASP A 493 -5.75 15.68 -1.31
C ASP A 493 -5.60 15.36 0.20
N PRO A 494 -5.39 14.10 0.59
CA PRO A 494 -5.07 13.75 1.97
C PRO A 494 -3.72 14.34 2.39
N LEU A 495 -3.65 14.95 3.58
CA LEU A 495 -2.38 15.46 4.11
C LEU A 495 -1.33 14.36 4.20
N LYS A 496 -1.71 13.16 4.66
CA LYS A 496 -0.79 12.01 4.78
C LYS A 496 -0.13 11.67 3.47
N VAL A 497 -0.87 11.69 2.35
CA VAL A 497 -0.33 11.40 1.01
C VAL A 497 0.74 12.42 0.62
N GLU A 498 0.47 13.72 0.75
CA GLU A 498 1.43 14.78 0.42
C GLU A 498 2.66 14.73 1.33
N ARG A 499 2.47 14.48 2.63
CA ARG A 499 3.54 14.35 3.62
C ARG A 499 4.48 13.18 3.30
N VAL A 500 3.92 12.01 3.08
CA VAL A 500 4.68 10.79 2.80
C VAL A 500 5.41 10.92 1.46
N ALA A 501 4.75 11.44 0.42
CA ALA A 501 5.37 11.65 -0.89
C ALA A 501 6.59 12.57 -0.81
N LEU A 502 6.49 13.71 -0.11
CA LEU A 502 7.60 14.64 0.03
C LEU A 502 8.73 14.07 0.89
N THR A 503 8.40 13.38 1.99
CA THR A 503 9.38 12.77 2.90
C THR A 503 10.19 11.69 2.18
N ASN A 504 9.53 10.74 1.52
CA ASN A 504 10.20 9.65 0.81
C ASN A 504 11.04 10.16 -0.37
N ALA A 505 10.50 11.12 -1.13
CA ALA A 505 11.23 11.75 -2.23
C ALA A 505 12.50 12.46 -1.75
N THR A 506 12.42 13.23 -0.67
CA THR A 506 13.58 13.93 -0.11
C THR A 506 14.62 12.96 0.43
N SER A 507 14.18 11.93 1.15
CA SER A 507 15.07 10.92 1.74
C SER A 507 15.93 10.23 0.67
N VAL A 508 15.30 9.65 -0.35
CA VAL A 508 16.02 8.91 -1.40
C VAL A 508 16.87 9.85 -2.26
N SER A 509 16.34 11.02 -2.63
CA SER A 509 17.11 12.00 -3.41
C SER A 509 18.35 12.48 -2.65
N SER A 510 18.26 12.66 -1.34
CA SER A 510 19.39 13.01 -0.48
C SER A 510 20.49 11.95 -0.49
N MET A 511 20.10 10.67 -0.46
CA MET A 511 21.05 9.54 -0.55
C MET A 511 21.71 9.49 -1.93
N LEU A 512 20.94 9.65 -3.00
CA LEU A 512 21.49 9.72 -4.36
C LEU A 512 22.48 10.87 -4.53
N LEU A 513 22.19 12.06 -3.99
CA LEU A 513 23.06 13.24 -4.08
C LEU A 513 24.35 13.08 -3.28
N THR A 514 24.32 12.35 -2.17
CA THR A 514 25.52 12.09 -1.33
C THR A 514 26.30 10.85 -1.79
N THR A 515 25.85 10.14 -2.81
CA THR A 515 26.55 8.98 -3.38
C THR A 515 27.79 9.42 -4.14
N GLU A 516 28.95 8.87 -3.80
CA GLU A 516 30.24 9.16 -4.45
C GLU A 516 30.72 8.00 -5.32
N ALA A 517 30.35 6.77 -5.00
CA ALA A 517 30.75 5.59 -5.76
C ALA A 517 29.59 4.60 -5.90
N THR A 518 29.53 3.91 -7.03
CA THR A 518 28.62 2.79 -7.28
C THR A 518 29.41 1.54 -7.60
N ILE A 519 28.96 0.39 -7.10
CA ILE A 519 29.63 -0.90 -7.29
C ILE A 519 28.60 -1.89 -7.84
N HIS A 520 28.86 -2.45 -9.00
CA HIS A 520 27.97 -3.45 -9.60
C HIS A 520 28.73 -4.69 -10.12
N GLU A 521 28.02 -5.77 -10.34
CA GLU A 521 28.59 -6.99 -10.91
C GLU A 521 28.76 -6.85 -12.42
N ILE A 522 29.91 -7.29 -12.93
CA ILE A 522 30.14 -7.38 -14.37
C ILE A 522 29.36 -8.62 -14.87
N LYS A 523 28.36 -8.41 -15.75
CA LYS A 523 27.71 -9.51 -16.44
C LYS A 523 28.73 -10.15 -17.38
N GLU A 524 29.21 -11.35 -17.04
CA GLU A 524 29.96 -12.17 -17.99
C GLU A 524 28.99 -12.58 -19.10
N ASP A 525 29.30 -12.21 -20.35
CA ASP A 525 28.67 -12.80 -21.51
C ASP A 525 29.03 -14.31 -21.50
N LYS A 526 28.10 -15.14 -21.00
CA LYS A 526 28.26 -16.59 -21.19
C LYS A 526 28.31 -16.80 -22.68
N PRO A 527 29.44 -17.35 -23.22
CA PRO A 527 29.49 -17.70 -24.61
C PRO A 527 28.31 -18.64 -24.89
N ALA A 528 27.55 -18.35 -25.94
CA ALA A 528 26.48 -19.20 -26.40
C ALA A 528 27.04 -20.62 -26.51
N MET A 529 26.47 -21.59 -25.78
CA MET A 529 26.82 -22.97 -25.96
C MET A 529 26.67 -23.28 -27.46
N PRO A 530 27.70 -23.78 -28.14
CA PRO A 530 27.55 -24.18 -29.53
C PRO A 530 26.40 -25.19 -29.57
N ASP A 531 25.45 -24.90 -30.42
CA ASP A 531 24.35 -25.78 -30.77
C ASP A 531 24.96 -27.15 -31.19
N MET A 532 24.86 -28.14 -30.30
CA MET A 532 25.23 -29.54 -30.63
C MET A 532 24.14 -30.11 -31.53
N GLY A 533 23.96 -29.44 -32.65
CA GLY A 533 23.16 -29.90 -33.77
C GLY A 533 23.83 -31.10 -34.42
N GLY A 534 23.18 -32.22 -34.34
CA GLY A 534 23.27 -33.23 -35.36
C GLY A 534 24.48 -34.20 -35.32
N MET A 535 24.43 -35.18 -34.45
CA MET A 535 25.01 -36.47 -34.81
C MET A 535 23.89 -37.35 -35.36
N GLY A 536 23.67 -37.16 -36.66
CA GLY A 536 22.81 -37.97 -37.48
C GLY A 536 23.38 -39.35 -37.73
N GLY A 537 22.48 -40.32 -37.81
CA GLY A 537 22.52 -41.41 -38.75
C GLY A 537 23.63 -42.44 -38.60
N MET A 538 23.39 -43.49 -37.85
CA MET A 538 23.98 -44.79 -38.19
C MET A 538 23.21 -45.40 -39.37
N PRO A 539 23.87 -45.81 -40.48
CA PRO A 539 23.25 -46.61 -41.52
C PRO A 539 23.10 -48.03 -41.03
N GLY A 540 21.95 -48.64 -41.31
CA GLY A 540 21.67 -50.04 -41.01
C GLY A 540 22.60 -51.02 -41.70
N MET A 541 22.79 -52.13 -41.05
CA MET A 541 23.25 -53.37 -41.66
C MET A 541 22.33 -54.50 -41.20
N MET A 542 21.67 -55.10 -42.23
CA MET A 542 21.10 -56.46 -42.35
C MET A 542 20.17 -56.95 -41.23
#